data_211f672ba223a7a6ced34dff67fc0a7a
#
_entry.id   211f672ba223a7a6ced34dff67fc0a7a
#
_cell.length_a   1.000
_cell.length_b   1.000
_cell.length_c   1.000
_cell.angle_alpha   90.00
_cell.angle_beta   90.00
_cell.angle_gamma   90.00
#
_symmetry.space_group_name_H-M   'P 1'
#
loop_
_entity.id
_entity.type
_entity.pdbx_description
1 polymer ?
#
loop_
_entity_poly.entity_id
_entity_poly.type
_entity_poly.pdbx_seq_one_letter_code
_entity_poly.pdbx_strand_id
1 'polypeptide(L)'
;TIRIRVYETSIIGYLDLNGNYIYFDKDGVVALIADLESVDGVPKIEGINLTTADVKAHKVLPVEDTEIFDSVLTVTSEVKKQELSPDRIVFEGKDVTLYFGQITALLGSGKLDEKIAQIPPILEKLSEKYPDATGTLHLENYSGSGGAISFVPDKEENTEDSGSDSEDSDSDYNSDYDSDYDDNSYDSSDYDSDYD
;
A
#
# COMPACT_ATOMS: atom_id res chain seq x y z
N THR A 1 -3.53 -47.26 25.25
CA THR A 1 -2.97 -45.91 25.29
C THR A 1 -3.45 -45.19 24.03
N ILE A 2 -4.26 -44.15 24.18
CA ILE A 2 -4.72 -43.30 23.07
C ILE A 2 -3.68 -42.20 22.88
N ARG A 3 -3.12 -42.05 21.67
CA ARG A 3 -2.30 -40.90 21.29
C ARG A 3 -3.15 -39.95 20.45
N ILE A 4 -3.39 -38.76 20.95
CA ILE A 4 -4.03 -37.68 20.19
C ILE A 4 -2.91 -36.77 19.66
N ARG A 5 -2.83 -36.59 18.35
CA ARG A 5 -2.00 -35.57 17.72
C ARG A 5 -2.91 -34.39 17.39
N VAL A 6 -2.67 -33.28 18.00
CA VAL A 6 -3.34 -32.01 17.66
C VAL A 6 -2.40 -31.24 16.72
N TYR A 7 -2.91 -30.88 15.55
CA TYR A 7 -2.25 -29.95 14.63
C TYR A 7 -2.98 -28.63 14.74
N GLU A 8 -2.29 -27.62 15.19
CA GLU A 8 -2.80 -26.26 15.17
C GLU A 8 -2.60 -25.70 13.75
N THR A 9 -3.69 -25.47 13.05
CA THR A 9 -3.66 -24.85 11.71
C THR A 9 -3.68 -23.35 11.88
N SER A 10 -2.57 -22.71 11.51
CA SER A 10 -2.43 -21.25 11.58
C SER A 10 -3.05 -20.62 10.35
N ILE A 11 -4.27 -20.10 10.46
CA ILE A 11 -4.94 -19.34 9.40
C ILE A 11 -4.17 -18.03 9.16
N ILE A 12 -3.96 -17.68 7.87
CA ILE A 12 -3.21 -16.51 7.46
C ILE A 12 -3.99 -15.54 6.57
N GLY A 13 -5.13 -15.94 6.05
CA GLY A 13 -5.99 -15.12 5.22
C GLY A 13 -7.31 -15.82 4.91
N TYR A 14 -8.25 -15.06 4.36
CA TYR A 14 -9.48 -15.61 3.83
C TYR A 14 -9.92 -14.94 2.52
N LEU A 15 -10.71 -15.67 1.75
CA LEU A 15 -11.38 -15.22 0.54
C LEU A 15 -12.87 -15.14 0.80
N ASP A 16 -13.55 -14.19 0.17
CA ASP A 16 -15.02 -14.15 0.08
C ASP A 16 -15.44 -14.68 -1.29
N LEU A 17 -16.08 -15.82 -1.29
CA LEU A 17 -16.64 -16.45 -2.49
C LEU A 17 -18.16 -16.54 -2.37
N ASN A 18 -18.87 -15.59 -2.95
CA ASN A 18 -20.34 -15.54 -2.96
C ASN A 18 -20.97 -15.62 -1.56
N GLY A 19 -20.38 -14.94 -0.58
CA GLY A 19 -20.84 -14.92 0.80
C GLY A 19 -20.36 -16.09 1.64
N ASN A 20 -19.48 -16.94 1.12
CA ASN A 20 -18.77 -17.93 1.90
C ASN A 20 -17.34 -17.45 2.16
N TYR A 21 -16.95 -17.43 3.41
CA TYR A 21 -15.61 -17.07 3.87
C TYR A 21 -14.72 -18.31 3.88
N ILE A 22 -13.71 -18.33 3.02
CA ILE A 22 -12.81 -19.46 2.81
C ILE A 22 -11.49 -19.15 3.46
N TYR A 23 -11.24 -19.65 4.64
CA TYR A 23 -10.01 -19.48 5.39
C TYR A 23 -8.97 -20.50 4.99
N PHE A 24 -7.72 -20.06 4.82
CA PHE A 24 -6.61 -20.91 4.42
C PHE A 24 -5.35 -20.70 5.26
N ASP A 25 -4.50 -21.70 5.27
CA ASP A 25 -3.24 -21.70 5.99
C ASP A 25 -2.04 -21.31 5.10
N LYS A 26 -0.84 -21.28 5.69
CA LYS A 26 0.42 -20.92 5.02
C LYS A 26 0.77 -21.83 3.83
N ASP A 27 0.19 -23.00 3.73
CA ASP A 27 0.41 -23.96 2.64
C ASP A 27 -0.72 -23.84 1.59
N GLY A 28 -1.59 -22.85 1.74
CA GLY A 28 -2.74 -22.62 0.86
C GLY A 28 -3.85 -23.64 1.01
N VAL A 29 -3.84 -24.42 2.09
CA VAL A 29 -4.87 -25.43 2.36
C VAL A 29 -6.06 -24.78 3.05
N VAL A 30 -7.26 -25.07 2.57
CA VAL A 30 -8.50 -24.58 3.17
C VAL A 30 -8.69 -25.18 4.55
N ALA A 31 -8.61 -24.34 5.57
CA ALA A 31 -8.78 -24.75 6.95
C ALA A 31 -10.25 -24.76 7.39
N LEU A 32 -11.02 -23.76 6.94
CA LEU A 32 -12.41 -23.56 7.31
C LEU A 32 -13.18 -22.93 6.15
N ILE A 33 -14.43 -23.29 5.99
CA ILE A 33 -15.43 -22.60 5.16
C ILE A 33 -16.59 -22.22 6.06
N ALA A 34 -16.92 -20.92 6.12
CA ALA A 34 -17.97 -20.39 6.97
C ALA A 34 -18.91 -19.47 6.16
N ASP A 35 -20.14 -19.33 6.60
CA ASP A 35 -21.16 -18.42 6.05
C ASP A 35 -21.15 -17.04 6.73
N LEU A 36 -20.36 -16.90 7.78
CA LEU A 36 -20.14 -15.65 8.52
C LEU A 36 -18.65 -15.48 8.75
N GLU A 37 -18.20 -14.24 8.86
CA GLU A 37 -16.84 -13.92 9.30
C GLU A 37 -16.66 -14.44 10.75
N SER A 38 -15.74 -15.37 10.92
CA SER A 38 -15.64 -16.15 12.18
C SER A 38 -14.25 -16.17 12.80
N VAL A 39 -13.27 -15.54 12.16
CA VAL A 39 -11.89 -15.49 12.64
C VAL A 39 -11.40 -14.04 12.63
N ASP A 40 -11.27 -13.45 13.81
CA ASP A 40 -10.78 -12.09 13.97
C ASP A 40 -9.27 -11.97 13.66
N GLY A 41 -8.86 -10.80 13.18
CA GLY A 41 -7.44 -10.48 12.95
C GLY A 41 -6.81 -11.23 11.77
N VAL A 42 -7.62 -11.79 10.88
CA VAL A 42 -7.20 -12.45 9.66
C VAL A 42 -7.59 -11.58 8.46
N PRO A 43 -6.65 -11.18 7.58
CA PRO A 43 -6.94 -10.28 6.48
C PRO A 43 -7.83 -10.94 5.41
N LYS A 44 -8.71 -10.14 4.82
CA LYS A 44 -9.38 -10.48 3.57
C LYS A 44 -8.40 -10.37 2.41
N ILE A 45 -8.35 -11.40 1.58
CA ILE A 45 -7.51 -11.41 0.37
C ILE A 45 -8.39 -11.17 -0.85
N GLU A 46 -8.00 -10.21 -1.68
CA GLU A 46 -8.69 -9.83 -2.90
C GLU A 46 -7.75 -9.89 -4.11
N GLY A 47 -8.31 -10.02 -5.32
CA GLY A 47 -7.53 -10.07 -6.56
C GLY A 47 -7.04 -11.46 -6.97
N ILE A 48 -7.56 -12.51 -6.33
CA ILE A 48 -7.27 -13.90 -6.68
C ILE A 48 -8.48 -14.52 -7.38
N ASN A 49 -8.24 -15.18 -8.50
CA ASN A 49 -9.24 -15.96 -9.22
C ASN A 49 -9.11 -17.45 -8.91
N LEU A 50 -10.24 -18.09 -8.70
CA LEU A 50 -10.30 -19.54 -8.51
C LEU A 50 -10.74 -20.22 -9.81
N THR A 51 -10.13 -21.37 -10.13
CA THR A 51 -10.47 -22.18 -11.30
C THR A 51 -11.86 -22.82 -11.21
N THR A 52 -12.37 -22.94 -10.00
CA THR A 52 -13.70 -23.50 -9.72
C THR A 52 -14.26 -22.91 -8.41
N ALA A 53 -15.61 -22.81 -8.35
CA ALA A 53 -16.30 -22.48 -7.11
C ALA A 53 -16.44 -23.69 -6.16
N ASP A 54 -16.08 -24.91 -6.58
CA ASP A 54 -16.13 -26.14 -5.76
C ASP A 54 -14.89 -26.23 -4.84
N VAL A 55 -14.84 -25.34 -3.85
CA VAL A 55 -13.79 -25.33 -2.83
C VAL A 55 -14.14 -26.30 -1.71
N LYS A 56 -13.15 -27.08 -1.26
CA LYS A 56 -13.34 -28.11 -0.23
C LYS A 56 -12.38 -27.91 0.94
N ALA A 57 -12.89 -28.04 2.15
CA ALA A 57 -12.07 -28.07 3.35
C ALA A 57 -10.96 -29.15 3.26
N HIS A 58 -9.81 -28.84 3.80
CA HIS A 58 -8.61 -29.69 3.81
C HIS A 58 -8.04 -30.00 2.41
N LYS A 59 -8.33 -29.17 1.43
CA LYS A 59 -7.73 -29.19 0.09
C LYS A 59 -7.04 -27.85 -0.19
N VAL A 60 -6.03 -27.89 -1.05
CA VAL A 60 -5.38 -26.68 -1.54
C VAL A 60 -6.39 -25.86 -2.34
N LEU A 61 -6.37 -24.54 -2.19
CA LEU A 61 -7.18 -23.61 -2.96
C LEU A 61 -6.95 -23.79 -4.47
N PRO A 62 -8.03 -23.96 -5.26
CA PRO A 62 -7.92 -24.15 -6.70
C PRO A 62 -7.75 -22.80 -7.42
N VAL A 63 -6.60 -22.19 -7.34
CA VAL A 63 -6.28 -20.88 -7.95
C VAL A 63 -5.95 -21.00 -9.43
N GLU A 64 -6.25 -19.95 -10.21
CA GLU A 64 -5.92 -19.88 -11.63
C GLU A 64 -4.44 -19.55 -11.85
N ASP A 65 -3.92 -18.58 -11.08
CA ASP A 65 -2.55 -18.09 -11.17
C ASP A 65 -1.75 -18.50 -9.93
N THR A 66 -0.84 -19.46 -10.12
CA THR A 66 -0.01 -19.98 -9.05
C THR A 66 1.09 -19.00 -8.64
N GLU A 67 1.58 -18.11 -9.54
CA GLU A 67 2.60 -17.12 -9.20
C GLU A 67 2.01 -16.04 -8.27
N ILE A 68 0.79 -15.58 -8.58
CA ILE A 68 0.08 -14.64 -7.70
C ILE A 68 -0.19 -15.31 -6.35
N PHE A 69 -0.60 -16.59 -6.37
CA PHE A 69 -0.89 -17.30 -5.12
C PHE A 69 0.35 -17.53 -4.24
N ASP A 70 1.50 -17.83 -4.82
CA ASP A 70 2.76 -17.90 -4.09
C ASP A 70 3.12 -16.53 -3.46
N SER A 71 2.82 -15.44 -4.16
CA SER A 71 2.95 -14.08 -3.61
C SER A 71 1.99 -13.84 -2.45
N VAL A 72 0.74 -14.31 -2.55
CA VAL A 72 -0.24 -14.23 -1.45
C VAL A 72 0.26 -14.95 -0.21
N LEU A 73 0.72 -16.20 -0.35
CA LEU A 73 1.24 -16.98 0.77
C LEU A 73 2.47 -16.32 1.41
N THR A 74 3.34 -15.74 0.59
CA THR A 74 4.53 -15.01 1.06
C THR A 74 4.14 -13.76 1.84
N VAL A 75 3.27 -12.90 1.26
CA VAL A 75 2.82 -11.65 1.88
C VAL A 75 2.08 -11.91 3.19
N THR A 76 1.10 -12.82 3.18
CA THR A 76 0.30 -13.11 4.38
C THR A 76 1.14 -13.75 5.49
N SER A 77 2.13 -14.57 5.14
CA SER A 77 3.06 -15.14 6.11
C SER A 77 3.97 -14.07 6.72
N GLU A 78 4.47 -13.12 5.90
CA GLU A 78 5.32 -12.04 6.38
C GLU A 78 4.51 -11.03 7.22
N VAL A 79 3.28 -10.67 6.80
CA VAL A 79 2.34 -9.85 7.58
C VAL A 79 2.14 -10.45 8.98
N LYS A 80 1.90 -11.75 9.07
CA LYS A 80 1.76 -12.44 10.35
C LYS A 80 3.03 -12.45 11.17
N LYS A 81 4.19 -12.69 10.55
CA LYS A 81 5.50 -12.68 11.20
C LYS A 81 5.85 -11.32 11.79
N GLN A 82 5.43 -10.23 11.12
CA GLN A 82 5.61 -8.86 11.59
C GLN A 82 4.49 -8.39 12.56
N GLU A 83 3.60 -9.30 12.96
CA GLU A 83 2.46 -9.02 13.85
C GLU A 83 1.55 -7.89 13.36
N LEU A 84 1.48 -7.72 12.03
CA LEU A 84 0.60 -6.78 11.37
C LEU A 84 -0.82 -7.37 11.25
N SER A 85 -1.82 -6.50 11.36
CA SER A 85 -3.24 -6.89 11.25
C SER A 85 -3.95 -5.97 10.24
N PRO A 86 -3.65 -6.10 8.94
CA PRO A 86 -4.42 -5.39 7.93
C PRO A 86 -5.84 -5.97 7.83
N ASP A 87 -6.82 -5.11 7.54
CA ASP A 87 -8.21 -5.53 7.31
C ASP A 87 -8.32 -6.33 6.01
N ARG A 88 -7.58 -5.90 4.99
CA ARG A 88 -7.54 -6.58 3.69
C ARG A 88 -6.19 -6.38 2.98
N ILE A 89 -5.90 -7.31 2.08
CA ILE A 89 -4.74 -7.29 1.19
C ILE A 89 -5.25 -7.48 -0.23
N VAL A 90 -4.94 -6.54 -1.11
CA VAL A 90 -5.38 -6.55 -2.51
C VAL A 90 -4.20 -6.84 -3.42
N PHE A 91 -4.39 -7.78 -4.35
CA PHE A 91 -3.44 -8.14 -5.38
C PHE A 91 -3.96 -7.69 -6.76
N GLU A 92 -3.25 -6.78 -7.40
CA GLU A 92 -3.51 -6.31 -8.76
C GLU A 92 -2.37 -6.76 -9.67
N GLY A 93 -2.48 -7.99 -10.17
CA GLY A 93 -1.36 -8.65 -10.83
C GLY A 93 -0.23 -8.90 -9.84
N LYS A 94 0.93 -8.22 -10.03
CA LYS A 94 2.08 -8.33 -9.14
C LYS A 94 2.13 -7.24 -8.06
N ASP A 95 1.29 -6.24 -8.17
CA ASP A 95 1.25 -5.14 -7.21
C ASP A 95 0.38 -5.50 -6.01
N VAL A 96 0.84 -5.12 -4.83
CA VAL A 96 0.21 -5.45 -3.55
C VAL A 96 -0.09 -4.18 -2.77
N THR A 97 -1.29 -4.12 -2.23
CA THR A 97 -1.75 -3.04 -1.35
C THR A 97 -2.31 -3.62 -0.06
N LEU A 98 -1.90 -3.07 1.07
CA LEU A 98 -2.42 -3.42 2.40
C LEU A 98 -3.27 -2.28 2.96
N TYR A 99 -4.38 -2.62 3.60
CA TYR A 99 -5.28 -1.65 4.21
C TYR A 99 -5.34 -1.87 5.71
N PHE A 100 -5.11 -0.80 6.49
CA PHE A 100 -5.13 -0.75 7.95
C PHE A 100 -6.12 0.34 8.39
N GLY A 101 -7.41 0.04 8.39
CA GLY A 101 -8.44 1.05 8.67
C GLY A 101 -8.34 2.23 7.70
N GLN A 102 -7.84 3.35 8.19
CA GLN A 102 -7.72 4.61 7.43
C GLN A 102 -6.34 4.78 6.76
N ILE A 103 -5.40 3.87 6.97
CA ILE A 103 -4.08 3.91 6.34
C ILE A 103 -4.01 2.86 5.25
N THR A 104 -3.63 3.30 4.04
CA THR A 104 -3.36 2.43 2.91
C THR A 104 -1.85 2.33 2.70
N ALA A 105 -1.30 1.13 2.60
CA ALA A 105 0.11 0.92 2.30
C ALA A 105 0.27 0.32 0.90
N LEU A 106 0.81 1.12 -0.03
CA LEU A 106 1.10 0.69 -1.40
C LEU A 106 2.50 0.06 -1.42
N LEU A 107 2.55 -1.24 -1.61
CA LEU A 107 3.81 -1.98 -1.71
C LEU A 107 4.31 -2.03 -3.16
N GLY A 108 3.40 -2.01 -4.15
CA GLY A 108 3.75 -2.35 -5.53
C GLY A 108 4.26 -3.79 -5.61
N SER A 109 5.21 -4.04 -6.50
CA SER A 109 5.79 -5.37 -6.71
C SER A 109 7.24 -5.47 -6.23
N GLY A 110 7.73 -6.72 -6.08
CA GLY A 110 9.12 -7.06 -5.75
C GLY A 110 9.55 -6.69 -4.34
N LYS A 111 10.39 -7.50 -3.74
CA LYS A 111 10.94 -7.33 -2.38
C LYS A 111 9.87 -7.07 -1.31
N LEU A 112 8.74 -7.75 -1.43
CA LEU A 112 7.57 -7.54 -0.57
C LEU A 112 7.89 -7.78 0.91
N ASP A 113 8.73 -8.75 1.21
CA ASP A 113 9.23 -9.06 2.55
C ASP A 113 10.02 -7.89 3.18
N GLU A 114 10.94 -7.29 2.41
CA GLU A 114 11.70 -6.11 2.86
C GLU A 114 10.78 -4.91 3.11
N LYS A 115 9.79 -4.70 2.25
CA LYS A 115 8.82 -3.59 2.35
C LYS A 115 7.88 -3.76 3.53
N ILE A 116 7.33 -4.96 3.72
CA ILE A 116 6.44 -5.28 4.85
C ILE A 116 7.16 -5.07 6.18
N ALA A 117 8.44 -5.43 6.27
CA ALA A 117 9.24 -5.25 7.47
C ALA A 117 9.45 -3.77 7.88
N GLN A 118 9.23 -2.81 6.95
CA GLN A 118 9.30 -1.37 7.27
C GLN A 118 8.00 -0.82 7.86
N ILE A 119 6.87 -1.51 7.67
CA ILE A 119 5.55 -1.00 8.06
C ILE A 119 5.40 -0.83 9.58
N PRO A 120 5.76 -1.81 10.45
CA PRO A 120 5.52 -1.70 11.88
C PRO A 120 6.10 -0.43 12.51
N PRO A 121 7.40 -0.08 12.35
CA PRO A 121 7.97 1.11 12.96
C PRO A 121 7.39 2.42 12.39
N ILE A 122 6.85 2.39 11.17
CA ILE A 122 6.21 3.56 10.56
C ILE A 122 4.82 3.77 11.15
N LEU A 123 4.01 2.71 11.24
CA LEU A 123 2.68 2.79 11.85
C LEU A 123 2.76 3.19 13.34
N GLU A 124 3.75 2.68 14.08
CA GLU A 124 4.01 3.08 15.46
C GLU A 124 4.26 4.59 15.56
N LYS A 125 5.18 5.14 14.75
CA LYS A 125 5.47 6.56 14.72
C LYS A 125 4.30 7.42 14.24
N LEU A 126 3.50 6.93 13.31
CA LEU A 126 2.30 7.62 12.87
C LEU A 126 1.28 7.69 13.99
N SER A 127 1.01 6.58 14.68
CA SER A 127 0.06 6.54 15.79
C SER A 127 0.49 7.42 16.98
N GLU A 128 1.80 7.53 17.25
CA GLU A 128 2.32 8.40 18.31
C GLU A 128 2.17 9.89 18.00
N LYS A 129 2.43 10.28 16.73
CA LYS A 129 2.43 11.69 16.34
C LYS A 129 1.07 12.17 15.83
N TYR A 130 0.35 11.29 15.18
CA TYR A 130 -0.89 11.56 14.46
C TYR A 130 -1.87 10.41 14.66
N PRO A 131 -2.51 10.30 15.85
CA PRO A 131 -3.36 9.15 16.20
C PRO A 131 -4.57 8.96 15.27
N ASP A 132 -5.03 10.03 14.63
CA ASP A 132 -6.15 10.01 13.67
C ASP A 132 -5.68 10.16 12.22
N ALA A 133 -4.44 9.79 11.93
CA ALA A 133 -3.88 9.92 10.58
C ALA A 133 -4.65 9.07 9.58
N THR A 134 -5.10 9.71 8.50
CA THR A 134 -5.64 9.07 7.31
C THR A 134 -4.71 9.35 6.14
N GLY A 135 -4.49 8.37 5.27
CA GLY A 135 -3.62 8.61 4.13
C GLY A 135 -2.94 7.36 3.59
N THR A 136 -2.02 7.61 2.68
CA THR A 136 -1.33 6.57 1.92
C THR A 136 0.16 6.54 2.22
N LEU A 137 0.63 5.36 2.60
CA LEU A 137 2.05 5.03 2.79
C LEU A 137 2.60 4.42 1.50
N HIS A 138 3.55 5.09 0.89
CA HIS A 138 4.17 4.72 -0.37
C HIS A 138 5.48 3.97 -0.14
N LEU A 139 5.49 2.67 -0.47
CA LEU A 139 6.65 1.79 -0.41
C LEU A 139 7.03 1.23 -1.80
N GLU A 140 6.33 1.61 -2.87
CA GLU A 140 6.51 1.03 -4.20
C GLU A 140 7.97 1.15 -4.67
N ASN A 141 8.59 2.29 -4.37
CA ASN A 141 9.96 2.61 -4.79
C ASN A 141 11.03 2.20 -3.78
N TYR A 142 10.65 1.60 -2.65
CA TYR A 142 11.61 1.11 -1.66
C TYR A 142 12.29 -0.17 -2.15
N SER A 143 13.62 -0.20 -2.07
CA SER A 143 14.44 -1.33 -2.57
C SER A 143 15.47 -1.84 -1.55
N GLY A 144 15.28 -1.57 -0.26
CA GLY A 144 16.18 -2.05 0.81
C GLY A 144 17.51 -1.31 0.90
N SER A 145 18.15 -1.02 -0.22
CA SER A 145 19.43 -0.29 -0.31
C SER A 145 19.27 1.17 -0.75
N GLY A 146 18.05 1.58 -1.07
CA GLY A 146 17.71 2.94 -1.52
C GLY A 146 16.25 3.03 -1.89
N GLY A 147 15.78 4.26 -2.06
CA GLY A 147 14.37 4.56 -2.31
C GLY A 147 13.72 5.21 -1.09
N ALA A 148 12.82 6.15 -1.36
CA ALA A 148 12.12 6.87 -0.31
C ALA A 148 10.83 6.12 0.05
N ILE A 149 10.55 6.05 1.35
CA ILE A 149 9.24 5.76 1.88
C ILE A 149 8.61 7.09 2.25
N SER A 150 7.39 7.34 1.78
CA SER A 150 6.66 8.57 2.10
C SER A 150 5.24 8.29 2.55
N PHE A 151 4.75 9.11 3.45
CA PHE A 151 3.35 9.11 3.85
C PHE A 151 2.69 10.38 3.32
N VAL A 152 1.60 10.21 2.59
CA VAL A 152 0.78 11.29 2.05
C VAL A 152 -0.54 11.28 2.80
N PRO A 153 -0.79 12.25 3.69
CA PRO A 153 -2.06 12.34 4.37
C PRO A 153 -3.18 12.69 3.38
N ASP A 154 -4.37 12.17 3.63
CA ASP A 154 -5.56 12.58 2.91
C ASP A 154 -5.83 14.06 3.21
N LYS A 155 -6.28 14.79 2.20
CA LYS A 155 -6.70 16.16 2.41
C LYS A 155 -7.97 16.15 3.27
N GLU A 156 -7.95 16.84 4.42
CA GLU A 156 -9.18 17.19 5.10
C GLU A 156 -10.03 17.96 4.10
N GLU A 157 -11.21 17.45 3.75
CA GLU A 157 -12.22 18.25 3.06
C GLU A 157 -12.66 19.33 4.07
N ASN A 158 -12.00 20.50 4.02
CA ASN A 158 -12.52 21.69 4.61
C ASN A 158 -13.85 21.98 3.93
N THR A 159 -14.95 21.61 4.57
CA THR A 159 -16.24 22.22 4.34
C THR A 159 -16.15 23.65 4.87
N GLU A 160 -15.55 24.52 4.09
CA GLU A 160 -15.72 25.96 4.28
C GLU A 160 -17.16 26.27 3.98
N ASP A 161 -17.90 26.43 5.07
CA ASP A 161 -19.19 27.09 5.14
C ASP A 161 -19.08 28.44 4.46
N SER A 162 -19.75 28.57 3.32
CA SER A 162 -19.91 29.82 2.61
C SER A 162 -20.86 30.73 3.40
N GLY A 163 -20.30 31.54 4.27
CA GLY A 163 -20.93 32.64 4.97
C GLY A 163 -20.55 33.96 4.33
N SER A 164 -21.52 34.52 3.65
CA SER A 164 -21.59 35.81 2.94
C SER A 164 -21.08 37.02 3.73
N ASP A 165 -20.74 37.99 2.94
CA ASP A 165 -20.99 39.45 3.03
C ASP A 165 -19.82 40.41 3.24
N SER A 166 -19.75 41.22 2.23
CA SER A 166 -19.68 42.69 2.18
C SER A 166 -18.33 43.39 2.23
N GLU A 167 -18.17 44.08 1.14
CA GLU A 167 -17.86 45.54 0.97
C GLU A 167 -16.42 46.03 1.03
N ASP A 168 -16.07 46.55 -0.12
CA ASP A 168 -15.29 47.76 -0.42
C ASP A 168 -14.00 48.05 0.35
N SER A 169 -12.93 48.04 -0.39
CA SER A 169 -11.96 49.15 -0.34
C SER A 169 -11.03 49.14 -1.55
N ASP A 170 -11.24 50.14 -2.39
CA ASP A 170 -10.28 50.68 -3.35
C ASP A 170 -8.93 50.91 -2.68
N SER A 171 -7.85 50.44 -3.30
CA SER A 171 -6.58 51.16 -3.25
C SER A 171 -5.73 50.79 -4.48
N ASP A 172 -5.76 51.73 -5.43
CA ASP A 172 -4.74 52.00 -6.40
C ASP A 172 -3.33 51.92 -5.78
N TYR A 173 -2.46 51.11 -6.31
CA TYR A 173 -1.02 51.35 -6.31
C TYR A 173 -0.43 50.98 -7.66
N ASN A 174 -0.36 52.01 -8.48
CA ASN A 174 0.48 52.16 -9.64
C ASN A 174 1.95 52.13 -9.17
N SER A 175 2.75 51.26 -9.72
CA SER A 175 4.21 51.41 -9.68
C SER A 175 4.78 50.89 -11.00
N ASP A 176 4.91 51.85 -11.89
CA ASP A 176 5.86 51.80 -13.00
C ASP A 176 7.26 51.55 -12.48
N TYR A 177 7.94 50.55 -12.96
CA TYR A 177 9.38 50.47 -13.02
C TYR A 177 9.81 50.04 -14.42
N ASP A 178 10.04 51.08 -15.25
CA ASP A 178 10.98 51.03 -16.37
C ASP A 178 12.38 50.72 -15.81
N SER A 179 13.05 49.79 -16.43
CA SER A 179 14.49 49.68 -16.41
C SER A 179 14.96 49.05 -17.70
N ASP A 180 15.24 49.92 -18.62
CA ASP A 180 16.20 49.72 -19.71
C ASP A 180 17.54 49.28 -19.13
N TYR A 181 18.11 48.21 -19.65
CA TYR A 181 19.56 48.01 -19.67
C TYR A 181 19.98 47.42 -21.02
N ASP A 182 20.78 48.24 -21.66
CA ASP A 182 21.53 48.17 -22.89
C ASP A 182 22.25 46.84 -23.12
N ASP A 183 22.15 46.48 -24.37
CA ASP A 183 23.14 45.99 -25.32
C ASP A 183 24.59 46.08 -24.91
N ASN A 184 25.32 44.96 -24.90
CA ASN A 184 26.72 44.93 -25.20
C ASN A 184 27.15 43.61 -25.83
N SER A 185 27.25 43.70 -27.16
CA SER A 185 28.00 42.84 -28.03
C SER A 185 29.49 42.80 -27.63
N TYR A 186 30.04 41.61 -27.49
CA TYR A 186 31.45 41.35 -27.73
C TYR A 186 31.63 40.13 -28.63
N ASP A 187 31.97 40.49 -29.85
CA ASP A 187 32.69 39.74 -30.84
C ASP A 187 34.12 39.43 -30.37
N SER A 188 34.65 38.27 -30.69
CA SER A 188 36.02 37.97 -31.07
C SER A 188 36.42 36.54 -30.78
N SER A 189 36.57 35.80 -31.81
CA SER A 189 37.81 35.28 -32.44
C SER A 189 38.33 33.95 -31.90
N ASP A 190 38.32 33.04 -32.86
CA ASP A 190 39.37 32.12 -33.30
C ASP A 190 40.45 31.72 -32.28
N TYR A 191 40.55 30.43 -32.04
CA TYR A 191 41.82 29.73 -31.96
C TYR A 191 41.72 28.31 -32.51
N ASP A 192 42.21 28.17 -33.78
CA ASP A 192 42.82 26.95 -34.28
C ASP A 192 44.00 26.55 -33.40
N SER A 193 44.15 25.29 -33.14
CA SER A 193 45.45 24.64 -32.92
C SER A 193 45.31 23.12 -33.14
N ASP A 194 45.71 22.67 -34.31
CA ASP A 194 46.33 21.39 -34.56
C ASP A 194 47.42 21.08 -33.56
N TYR A 195 47.58 19.82 -33.14
CA TYR A 195 48.84 19.09 -33.06
C TYR A 195 48.61 17.63 -32.65
N ASP A 196 49.05 16.73 -33.59
CA ASP A 196 49.56 15.35 -33.46
C ASP A 196 48.77 14.29 -32.66
#